data_1a1a3692f06a10c30900ab39155614b3
#
_entry.id   1a1a3692f06a10c30900ab39155614b3
#
_cell.length_a   1.000
_cell.length_b   1.000
_cell.length_c   1.000
_cell.angle_alpha   90.00
_cell.angle_beta   90.00
_cell.angle_gamma   90.00
#
_symmetry.space_group_name_H-M   'P 1'
#
loop_
_entity.id
_entity.type
_entity.pdbx_description
1 polymer ?
#
loop_
_entity_poly.entity_id
_entity_poly.type
_entity_poly.pdbx_seq_one_letter_code
_entity_poly.pdbx_strand_id
1 'polypeptide(L)'
;MWRFKNTTEAFEHYYIKIDSQPASPNGTKFLVNQIFTITDTSDHIIKTPWRNFKIDYAEAEWKWYLSKNRSAKEIAKLASVWYNHMDERGYVNSNYGWQWNRNNQIEYIVNELKRDKYSRRALITIYDAKEHDQYKNDTPCTLNIQFYFTPDSDKLHMTVLMRSNDLWYGFCNDSYCFLKLHQLI
;
A
#
# COMPACT_ATOMS: atom_id res chain seq x y z
N MET A 1 -7.02 -10.37 -16.38
CA MET A 1 -6.17 -9.81 -15.29
C MET A 1 -4.76 -9.65 -15.82
N TRP A 2 -4.16 -8.48 -15.65
CA TRP A 2 -2.79 -8.20 -16.07
C TRP A 2 -1.78 -8.89 -15.14
N ARG A 3 -0.64 -9.32 -15.70
CA ARG A 3 0.47 -9.87 -14.95
C ARG A 3 1.73 -9.12 -15.35
N PHE A 4 2.42 -8.57 -14.35
CA PHE A 4 3.68 -7.86 -14.53
C PHE A 4 4.77 -8.60 -13.77
N LYS A 5 5.98 -8.54 -14.28
CA LYS A 5 7.13 -9.12 -13.58
C LYS A 5 7.40 -8.34 -12.29
N ASN A 6 7.42 -7.02 -12.35
CA ASN A 6 7.79 -6.15 -11.24
C ASN A 6 6.95 -4.87 -11.21
N THR A 7 7.23 -4.01 -10.23
CA THR A 7 6.53 -2.75 -10.04
C THR A 7 6.80 -1.75 -11.17
N THR A 8 7.98 -1.77 -11.79
CA THR A 8 8.32 -0.88 -12.91
C THR A 8 7.41 -1.14 -14.11
N GLU A 9 7.27 -2.40 -14.52
CA GLU A 9 6.37 -2.77 -15.63
C GLU A 9 4.92 -2.36 -15.37
N ALA A 10 4.44 -2.58 -14.15
CA ALA A 10 3.09 -2.18 -13.77
C ALA A 10 2.91 -0.66 -13.82
N PHE A 11 3.87 0.10 -13.27
CA PHE A 11 3.86 1.55 -13.28
C PHE A 11 3.80 2.11 -14.71
N GLU A 12 4.71 1.67 -15.58
CA GLU A 12 4.79 2.15 -16.97
C GLU A 12 3.51 1.83 -17.76
N HIS A 13 2.98 0.61 -17.59
CA HIS A 13 1.73 0.22 -18.23
C HIS A 13 0.57 1.12 -17.82
N TYR A 14 0.40 1.35 -16.50
CA TYR A 14 -0.71 2.18 -16.01
C TYR A 14 -0.50 3.65 -16.27
N TYR A 15 0.75 4.13 -16.33
CA TYR A 15 1.03 5.51 -16.74
C TYR A 15 0.49 5.78 -18.14
N ILE A 16 0.85 4.95 -19.12
CA ILE A 16 0.36 5.09 -20.50
C ILE A 16 -1.16 5.00 -20.57
N LYS A 17 -1.75 4.03 -19.86
CA LYS A 17 -3.21 3.83 -19.85
C LYS A 17 -3.98 5.01 -19.24
N ILE A 18 -3.50 5.58 -18.14
CA ILE A 18 -4.12 6.72 -17.49
C ILE A 18 -3.92 7.97 -18.33
N ASP A 19 -2.73 8.17 -18.89
CA ASP A 19 -2.44 9.34 -19.71
C ASP A 19 -3.33 9.42 -20.95
N SER A 20 -3.73 8.30 -21.51
CA SER A 20 -4.64 8.22 -22.66
C SER A 20 -6.12 8.48 -22.29
N GLN A 21 -6.48 8.55 -20.98
CA GLN A 21 -7.86 8.79 -20.57
C GLN A 21 -8.26 10.26 -20.70
N PRO A 22 -9.54 10.55 -20.96
CA PRO A 22 -10.05 11.91 -20.85
C PRO A 22 -9.95 12.39 -19.39
N ALA A 23 -9.69 13.68 -19.23
CA ALA A 23 -9.72 14.30 -17.91
C ALA A 23 -11.16 14.44 -17.42
N SER A 24 -11.39 14.14 -16.14
CA SER A 24 -12.64 14.45 -15.44
C SER A 24 -12.80 15.96 -15.23
N PRO A 25 -13.97 16.45 -14.81
CA PRO A 25 -14.22 17.89 -14.60
C PRO A 25 -13.23 18.59 -13.65
N ASN A 26 -12.64 17.84 -12.71
CA ASN A 26 -11.62 18.34 -11.79
C ASN A 26 -10.17 18.19 -12.31
N GLY A 27 -10.00 17.81 -13.59
CA GLY A 27 -8.70 17.64 -14.21
C GLY A 27 -8.00 16.30 -13.95
N THR A 28 -8.60 15.39 -13.18
CA THR A 28 -8.02 14.09 -12.86
C THR A 28 -8.29 13.07 -13.97
N LYS A 29 -7.28 12.31 -14.36
CA LYS A 29 -7.42 11.12 -15.21
C LYS A 29 -7.39 9.88 -14.35
N PHE A 30 -8.26 8.90 -14.59
CA PHE A 30 -8.33 7.68 -13.78
C PHE A 30 -8.83 6.46 -14.54
N LEU A 31 -8.56 5.29 -13.98
CA LEU A 31 -9.10 4.00 -14.38
C LEU A 31 -9.85 3.38 -13.21
N VAL A 32 -10.97 2.72 -13.46
CA VAL A 32 -11.74 2.02 -12.43
C VAL A 32 -11.50 0.51 -12.49
N ASN A 33 -11.66 -0.16 -11.34
CA ASN A 33 -11.66 -1.63 -11.23
C ASN A 33 -10.41 -2.30 -11.86
N GLN A 34 -9.23 -1.73 -11.60
CA GLN A 34 -8.00 -2.31 -12.09
C GLN A 34 -7.53 -3.44 -11.18
N ILE A 35 -7.25 -4.62 -11.80
CA ILE A 35 -6.74 -5.81 -11.10
C ILE A 35 -5.51 -6.30 -11.85
N PHE A 36 -4.41 -6.47 -11.13
CA PHE A 36 -3.16 -6.98 -11.68
C PHE A 36 -2.37 -7.78 -10.66
N THR A 37 -1.37 -8.52 -11.12
CA THR A 37 -0.44 -9.28 -10.29
C THR A 37 0.99 -8.86 -10.60
N ILE A 38 1.80 -8.68 -9.55
CA ILE A 38 3.26 -8.58 -9.62
C ILE A 38 3.81 -9.95 -9.23
N THR A 39 4.67 -10.54 -10.08
CA THR A 39 5.14 -11.92 -9.90
C THR A 39 6.51 -12.04 -9.24
N ASP A 40 7.33 -10.99 -9.31
CA ASP A 40 8.62 -10.89 -8.62
C ASP A 40 8.55 -9.85 -7.51
N THR A 41 8.33 -10.32 -6.28
CA THR A 41 8.20 -9.46 -5.10
C THR A 41 9.54 -8.92 -4.60
N SER A 42 10.67 -9.40 -5.12
CA SER A 42 12.00 -8.90 -4.78
C SER A 42 12.37 -7.63 -5.55
N ASP A 43 11.81 -7.43 -6.74
CA ASP A 43 12.05 -6.25 -7.59
C ASP A 43 10.92 -5.21 -7.41
N HIS A 44 11.00 -4.47 -6.30
CA HIS A 44 9.97 -3.53 -5.84
C HIS A 44 10.35 -2.06 -6.01
N ILE A 45 11.50 -1.76 -6.61
CA ILE A 45 11.97 -0.40 -6.87
C ILE A 45 11.53 0.02 -8.28
N ILE A 46 10.89 1.20 -8.40
CA ILE A 46 10.57 1.79 -9.70
C ILE A 46 11.86 2.28 -10.36
N LYS A 47 12.23 1.68 -11.49
CA LYS A 47 13.47 1.94 -12.22
C LYS A 47 13.30 2.87 -13.42
N THR A 48 12.08 3.33 -13.68
CA THR A 48 11.75 4.27 -14.75
C THR A 48 12.49 5.60 -14.56
N PRO A 49 13.46 5.98 -15.43
CA PRO A 49 14.35 7.12 -15.17
C PRO A 49 13.59 8.45 -15.01
N TRP A 50 12.59 8.70 -15.85
CA TRP A 50 11.80 9.94 -15.81
C TRP A 50 10.86 10.03 -14.60
N ARG A 51 10.55 8.92 -13.91
CA ARG A 51 9.81 8.94 -12.64
C ARG A 51 10.67 9.48 -11.49
N ASN A 52 11.97 9.28 -11.57
CA ASN A 52 12.93 9.70 -10.54
C ASN A 52 12.48 9.28 -9.13
N PHE A 53 12.24 7.97 -8.97
CA PHE A 53 11.76 7.40 -7.70
C PHE A 53 12.76 7.67 -6.56
N LYS A 54 12.25 8.17 -5.45
CA LYS A 54 13.06 8.55 -4.29
C LYS A 54 13.14 7.38 -3.31
N ILE A 55 14.13 6.51 -3.50
CA ILE A 55 14.33 5.34 -2.64
C ILE A 55 14.52 5.73 -1.18
N ASP A 56 15.24 6.82 -0.90
CA ASP A 56 15.48 7.28 0.48
C ASP A 56 14.17 7.66 1.18
N TYR A 57 13.22 8.24 0.45
CA TYR A 57 11.89 8.52 0.99
C TYR A 57 11.11 7.22 1.25
N ALA A 58 11.10 6.28 0.31
CA ALA A 58 10.40 5.00 0.48
C ALA A 58 10.97 4.19 1.67
N GLU A 59 12.29 4.20 1.86
CA GLU A 59 12.94 3.61 3.03
C GLU A 59 12.55 4.32 4.34
N ALA A 60 12.46 5.65 4.32
CA ALA A 60 12.03 6.43 5.50
C ALA A 60 10.56 6.13 5.83
N GLU A 61 9.69 6.03 4.82
CA GLU A 61 8.28 5.67 4.99
C GLU A 61 8.12 4.25 5.52
N TRP A 62 8.90 3.29 5.00
CA TRP A 62 8.93 1.93 5.53
C TRP A 62 9.35 1.88 7.01
N LYS A 63 10.41 2.61 7.38
CA LYS A 63 10.86 2.73 8.78
C LYS A 63 9.80 3.36 9.67
N TRP A 64 9.09 4.36 9.15
CA TRP A 64 7.97 4.98 9.84
C TRP A 64 6.81 3.99 10.06
N TYR A 65 6.51 3.12 9.07
CA TYR A 65 5.51 2.06 9.25
C TYR A 65 5.95 1.03 10.29
N LEU A 66 7.21 0.62 10.29
CA LEU A 66 7.75 -0.29 11.31
C LEU A 66 7.70 0.29 12.74
N SER A 67 7.77 1.60 12.88
CA SER A 67 7.65 2.26 14.18
C SER A 67 6.24 2.20 14.78
N LYS A 68 5.23 1.89 13.98
CA LYS A 68 3.80 1.88 14.36
C LYS A 68 3.29 3.21 14.92
N ASN A 69 4.02 4.29 14.70
CA ASN A 69 3.71 5.62 15.25
C ASN A 69 2.91 6.43 14.24
N ARG A 70 1.71 6.84 14.62
CA ARG A 70 0.83 7.66 13.78
C ARG A 70 1.32 9.08 13.54
N SER A 71 2.29 9.58 14.33
CA SER A 71 2.84 10.92 14.11
C SER A 71 3.54 10.99 12.75
N ALA A 72 3.07 11.91 11.91
CA ALA A 72 3.66 12.16 10.60
C ALA A 72 4.64 13.35 10.61
N LYS A 73 4.95 13.94 11.77
CA LYS A 73 5.79 15.15 11.89
C LYS A 73 7.18 14.97 11.26
N GLU A 74 7.79 13.81 11.42
CA GLU A 74 9.14 13.57 10.88
C GLU A 74 9.09 13.23 9.39
N ILE A 75 8.17 12.37 8.95
CA ILE A 75 8.04 12.02 7.52
C ILE A 75 7.60 13.22 6.68
N ALA A 76 6.84 14.15 7.25
CA ALA A 76 6.42 15.39 6.59
C ALA A 76 7.58 16.32 6.21
N LYS A 77 8.72 16.22 6.91
CA LYS A 77 9.94 16.95 6.53
C LYS A 77 10.53 16.46 5.21
N LEU A 78 10.26 15.20 4.84
CA LEU A 78 10.70 14.58 3.59
C LEU A 78 9.65 14.69 2.48
N ALA A 79 8.36 14.74 2.83
CA ALA A 79 7.25 14.88 1.89
C ALA A 79 6.16 15.76 2.50
N SER A 80 6.12 17.01 2.06
CA SER A 80 5.27 18.07 2.64
C SER A 80 3.77 17.79 2.53
N VAL A 81 3.35 16.86 1.66
CA VAL A 81 1.95 16.44 1.52
C VAL A 81 1.37 15.96 2.85
N TRP A 82 2.17 15.37 3.72
CA TRP A 82 1.74 14.89 5.03
C TRP A 82 1.23 16.00 5.95
N TYR A 83 1.71 17.25 5.79
CA TYR A 83 1.16 18.38 6.57
C TYR A 83 -0.33 18.61 6.32
N ASN A 84 -0.83 18.25 5.13
CA ASN A 84 -2.26 18.40 4.78
C ASN A 84 -3.14 17.27 5.34
N HIS A 85 -2.53 16.17 5.78
CA HIS A 85 -3.22 14.99 6.28
C HIS A 85 -3.21 14.87 7.80
N MET A 86 -2.36 15.63 8.48
CA MET A 86 -2.26 15.61 9.95
C MET A 86 -3.49 16.19 10.62
N ASP A 87 -3.87 15.59 11.75
CA ASP A 87 -4.72 16.22 12.75
C ASP A 87 -3.93 17.27 13.56
N GLU A 88 -4.59 17.95 14.50
CA GLU A 88 -3.99 18.98 15.36
C GLU A 88 -2.80 18.46 16.21
N ARG A 89 -2.74 17.16 16.47
CA ARG A 89 -1.66 16.48 17.21
C ARG A 89 -0.50 16.08 16.29
N GLY A 90 -0.70 16.16 14.98
CA GLY A 90 0.25 15.72 13.97
C GLY A 90 0.12 14.22 13.64
N TYR A 91 -1.05 13.61 13.89
CA TYR A 91 -1.31 12.21 13.60
C TYR A 91 -2.06 12.03 12.29
N VAL A 92 -1.84 10.89 11.66
CA VAL A 92 -2.54 10.46 10.43
C VAL A 92 -3.09 9.05 10.60
N ASN A 93 -4.09 8.71 9.79
CA ASN A 93 -4.61 7.35 9.72
C ASN A 93 -3.83 6.47 8.74
N SER A 94 -3.21 7.07 7.74
CA SER A 94 -2.50 6.37 6.68
C SER A 94 -1.09 5.92 7.05
N ASN A 95 -0.70 5.91 8.34
CA ASN A 95 0.43 5.08 8.76
C ASN A 95 -0.02 3.61 8.70
N TYR A 96 0.29 2.91 7.60
CA TYR A 96 -0.13 1.54 7.42
C TYR A 96 0.52 0.58 8.44
N GLY A 97 1.70 0.86 8.93
CA GLY A 97 2.32 0.06 9.98
C GLY A 97 1.53 0.07 11.29
N TRP A 98 0.96 1.22 11.66
CA TRP A 98 0.01 1.29 12.77
C TRP A 98 -1.27 0.50 12.45
N GLN A 99 -1.82 0.65 11.26
CA GLN A 99 -3.04 -0.06 10.82
C GLN A 99 -2.85 -1.58 10.84
N TRP A 100 -1.72 -2.08 10.32
CA TRP A 100 -1.43 -3.52 10.28
C TRP A 100 -1.28 -4.13 11.68
N ASN A 101 -0.77 -3.35 12.64
CA ASN A 101 -0.55 -3.80 14.01
C ASN A 101 -1.74 -3.53 14.94
N ARG A 102 -2.70 -2.73 14.52
CA ARG A 102 -3.93 -2.50 15.27
C ARG A 102 -4.62 -3.84 15.58
N ASN A 103 -5.04 -4.01 16.83
CA ASN A 103 -5.68 -5.24 17.30
C ASN A 103 -4.83 -6.52 17.06
N ASN A 104 -3.50 -6.41 17.07
CA ASN A 104 -2.55 -7.53 16.88
C ASN A 104 -2.74 -8.30 15.56
N GLN A 105 -3.18 -7.64 14.49
CA GLN A 105 -3.52 -8.29 13.22
C GLN A 105 -2.34 -9.03 12.59
N ILE A 106 -1.10 -8.48 12.65
CA ILE A 106 0.10 -9.16 12.14
C ILE A 106 0.34 -10.49 12.87
N GLU A 107 0.28 -10.48 14.19
CA GLU A 107 0.45 -11.70 14.99
C GLU A 107 -0.66 -12.73 14.66
N TYR A 108 -1.89 -12.26 14.53
CA TYR A 108 -3.03 -13.10 14.17
C TYR A 108 -2.80 -13.81 12.83
N ILE A 109 -2.45 -13.11 11.75
CA ILE A 109 -2.29 -13.75 10.43
C ILE A 109 -1.12 -14.73 10.41
N VAL A 110 0.00 -14.44 11.11
CA VAL A 110 1.14 -15.35 11.21
C VAL A 110 0.74 -16.63 11.94
N ASN A 111 0.05 -16.52 13.06
CA ASN A 111 -0.41 -17.68 13.83
C ASN A 111 -1.48 -18.47 13.06
N GLU A 112 -2.37 -17.80 12.34
CA GLU A 112 -3.40 -18.46 11.52
C GLU A 112 -2.77 -19.27 10.39
N LEU A 113 -1.78 -18.74 9.66
CA LEU A 113 -1.10 -19.45 8.59
C LEU A 113 -0.18 -20.58 9.09
N LYS A 114 0.39 -20.43 10.30
CA LYS A 114 1.14 -21.53 10.96
C LYS A 114 0.22 -22.68 11.37
N ARG A 115 -1.00 -22.37 11.81
CA ARG A 115 -1.98 -23.35 12.23
C ARG A 115 -2.63 -24.07 11.03
N ASP A 116 -2.94 -23.34 10.00
CA ASP A 116 -3.55 -23.80 8.75
C ASP A 116 -2.98 -23.04 7.57
N LYS A 117 -2.01 -23.66 6.86
CA LYS A 117 -1.34 -23.06 5.70
C LYS A 117 -2.31 -22.57 4.63
N TYR A 118 -3.45 -23.25 4.46
CA TYR A 118 -4.45 -22.91 3.46
C TYR A 118 -5.63 -22.10 4.01
N SER A 119 -5.46 -21.51 5.18
CA SER A 119 -6.50 -20.67 5.78
C SER A 119 -6.85 -19.49 4.88
N ARG A 120 -8.13 -19.23 4.73
CA ARG A 120 -8.68 -18.05 4.05
C ARG A 120 -8.96 -16.89 5.01
N ARG A 121 -8.55 -17.02 6.28
CA ARG A 121 -8.81 -16.06 7.35
C ARG A 121 -7.64 -15.14 7.66
N ALA A 122 -6.47 -15.34 7.02
CA ALA A 122 -5.31 -14.49 7.22
C ALA A 122 -5.50 -13.15 6.52
N LEU A 123 -6.31 -12.29 7.14
CA LEU A 123 -6.77 -11.00 6.62
C LEU A 123 -6.46 -9.88 7.61
N ILE A 124 -5.86 -8.80 7.13
CA ILE A 124 -5.71 -7.51 7.80
C ILE A 124 -6.83 -6.59 7.30
N THR A 125 -7.62 -6.01 8.19
CA THR A 125 -8.61 -4.98 7.88
C THR A 125 -8.05 -3.61 8.24
N ILE A 126 -7.99 -2.70 7.28
CA ILE A 126 -7.46 -1.35 7.46
C ILE A 126 -8.61 -0.35 7.54
N TYR A 127 -9.52 -0.38 6.57
CA TYR A 127 -10.63 0.56 6.53
C TYR A 127 -11.65 0.22 7.64
N ASP A 128 -11.93 1.21 8.46
CA ASP A 128 -12.89 1.12 9.56
C ASP A 128 -13.61 2.46 9.66
N ALA A 129 -14.88 2.49 9.28
CA ALA A 129 -15.67 3.72 9.24
C ALA A 129 -15.78 4.39 10.62
N LYS A 130 -15.84 3.60 11.70
CA LYS A 130 -15.93 4.14 13.06
C LYS A 130 -14.65 4.87 13.48
N GLU A 131 -13.50 4.32 13.13
CA GLU A 131 -12.20 4.94 13.42
C GLU A 131 -11.92 6.11 12.49
N HIS A 132 -12.32 6.03 11.21
CA HIS A 132 -11.97 7.00 10.20
C HIS A 132 -12.94 8.19 10.09
N ASP A 133 -14.14 8.07 10.64
CA ASP A 133 -15.10 9.19 10.68
C ASP A 133 -14.56 10.39 11.48
N GLN A 134 -13.73 10.12 12.48
CA GLN A 134 -13.11 11.15 13.33
C GLN A 134 -11.93 11.88 12.66
N TYR A 135 -11.43 11.38 11.52
CA TYR A 135 -10.22 11.88 10.85
C TYR A 135 -10.51 12.34 9.43
N LYS A 136 -11.19 13.47 9.31
CA LYS A 136 -11.68 14.01 8.03
C LYS A 136 -10.59 14.33 7.01
N ASN A 137 -9.34 14.54 7.46
CA ASN A 137 -8.24 14.93 6.59
C ASN A 137 -7.48 13.74 5.99
N ASP A 138 -7.60 12.57 6.61
CA ASP A 138 -6.82 11.39 6.19
C ASP A 138 -7.64 10.10 6.35
N THR A 139 -8.15 9.60 5.24
CA THR A 139 -8.82 8.30 5.16
C THR A 139 -7.95 7.33 4.36
N PRO A 140 -7.53 6.19 4.93
CA PRO A 140 -6.68 5.23 4.25
C PRO A 140 -7.23 4.82 2.88
N CYS A 141 -6.35 4.71 1.89
CA CYS A 141 -6.71 4.23 0.56
C CYS A 141 -6.83 2.71 0.52
N THR A 142 -6.04 2.00 1.33
CA THR A 142 -6.10 0.54 1.46
C THR A 142 -7.27 0.12 2.34
N LEU A 143 -8.05 -0.85 1.88
CA LEU A 143 -9.19 -1.39 2.60
C LEU A 143 -8.80 -2.60 3.43
N ASN A 144 -8.15 -3.57 2.79
CA ASN A 144 -7.68 -4.79 3.44
C ASN A 144 -6.49 -5.41 2.70
N ILE A 145 -5.81 -6.35 3.38
CA ILE A 145 -4.72 -7.15 2.83
C ILE A 145 -4.97 -8.61 3.22
N GLN A 146 -5.02 -9.52 2.25
CA GLN A 146 -5.15 -10.94 2.50
C GLN A 146 -3.87 -11.69 2.14
N PHE A 147 -3.44 -12.60 3.02
CA PHE A 147 -2.32 -13.52 2.78
C PHE A 147 -2.86 -14.94 2.64
N TYR A 148 -2.32 -15.71 1.70
CA TYR A 148 -2.76 -17.07 1.45
C TYR A 148 -1.74 -17.88 0.68
N PHE A 149 -1.84 -19.21 0.77
CA PHE A 149 -1.15 -20.15 -0.10
C PHE A 149 -2.15 -20.81 -1.04
N THR A 150 -1.67 -21.26 -2.21
CA THR A 150 -2.45 -22.08 -3.14
C THR A 150 -1.90 -23.49 -3.19
N PRO A 151 -2.73 -24.54 -3.48
CA PRO A 151 -2.26 -25.93 -3.48
C PRO A 151 -1.18 -26.24 -4.51
N ASP A 152 -1.08 -25.44 -5.57
CA ASP A 152 -0.13 -25.56 -6.66
C ASP A 152 1.17 -24.75 -6.43
N SER A 153 1.28 -24.08 -5.30
CA SER A 153 2.44 -23.23 -5.00
C SER A 153 2.78 -23.20 -3.50
N ASP A 154 4.06 -23.36 -3.19
CA ASP A 154 4.59 -23.16 -1.84
C ASP A 154 4.92 -21.69 -1.52
N LYS A 155 4.56 -20.78 -2.43
CA LYS A 155 4.79 -19.35 -2.25
C LYS A 155 3.62 -18.71 -1.53
N LEU A 156 3.93 -17.82 -0.61
CA LEU A 156 2.95 -16.93 -0.01
C LEU A 156 2.45 -15.94 -1.06
N HIS A 157 1.14 -15.81 -1.15
CA HIS A 157 0.48 -14.78 -1.96
C HIS A 157 -0.06 -13.68 -1.05
N MET A 158 -0.10 -12.46 -1.58
CA MET A 158 -0.70 -11.31 -0.92
C MET A 158 -1.62 -10.58 -1.91
N THR A 159 -2.85 -10.31 -1.49
CA THR A 159 -3.77 -9.44 -2.23
C THR A 159 -4.02 -8.18 -1.43
N VAL A 160 -3.82 -7.02 -2.05
CA VAL A 160 -4.11 -5.71 -1.47
C VAL A 160 -5.31 -5.11 -2.18
N LEU A 161 -6.37 -4.78 -1.44
CA LEU A 161 -7.54 -4.10 -1.97
C LEU A 161 -7.51 -2.63 -1.56
N MET A 162 -7.56 -1.75 -2.55
CA MET A 162 -7.55 -0.30 -2.36
C MET A 162 -8.80 0.33 -2.99
N ARG A 163 -9.41 1.33 -2.30
CA ARG A 163 -10.51 2.13 -2.84
C ARG A 163 -10.04 3.14 -3.88
N SER A 164 -8.78 3.56 -3.78
CA SER A 164 -8.11 4.52 -4.65
C SER A 164 -6.61 4.35 -4.53
N ASN A 165 -5.88 4.63 -5.59
CA ASN A 165 -4.43 4.70 -5.54
C ASN A 165 -3.94 5.77 -6.55
N ASP A 166 -3.21 6.75 -6.09
CA ASP A 166 -2.49 7.69 -6.95
C ASP A 166 -1.31 6.97 -7.59
N LEU A 167 -1.21 7.01 -8.92
CA LEU A 167 -0.17 6.26 -9.62
C LEU A 167 1.22 6.83 -9.35
N TRP A 168 1.34 8.16 -9.23
CA TRP A 168 2.65 8.81 -9.19
C TRP A 168 3.31 8.73 -7.82
N TYR A 169 2.57 9.10 -6.77
CA TYR A 169 3.09 9.07 -5.40
C TYR A 169 2.65 7.82 -4.64
N GLY A 170 1.35 7.51 -4.66
CA GLY A 170 0.77 6.40 -3.93
C GLY A 170 1.32 5.06 -4.40
N PHE A 171 1.03 4.65 -5.63
CA PHE A 171 1.43 3.34 -6.14
C PHE A 171 2.93 3.04 -5.96
N CYS A 172 3.79 4.02 -6.24
CA CYS A 172 5.24 3.79 -6.18
C CYS A 172 5.73 3.49 -4.75
N ASN A 173 5.22 4.23 -3.76
CA ASN A 173 5.61 4.06 -2.35
C ASN A 173 4.81 2.94 -1.67
N ASP A 174 3.51 2.84 -1.95
CA ASP A 174 2.64 1.79 -1.42
C ASP A 174 3.13 0.40 -1.87
N SER A 175 3.43 0.23 -3.17
CA SER A 175 3.93 -1.05 -3.67
C SER A 175 5.28 -1.42 -3.05
N TYR A 176 6.18 -0.46 -2.86
CA TYR A 176 7.43 -0.66 -2.13
C TYR A 176 7.16 -1.19 -0.72
N CYS A 177 6.34 -0.51 0.05
CA CYS A 177 6.04 -0.87 1.45
C CYS A 177 5.23 -2.18 1.56
N PHE A 178 4.26 -2.43 0.66
CA PHE A 178 3.51 -3.69 0.66
C PHE A 178 4.37 -4.89 0.31
N LEU A 179 5.28 -4.75 -0.65
CA LEU A 179 6.20 -5.85 -0.98
C LEU A 179 7.21 -6.11 0.14
N LYS A 180 7.64 -5.08 0.87
CA LYS A 180 8.39 -5.23 2.13
C LYS A 180 7.56 -5.94 3.21
N LEU A 181 6.28 -5.62 3.35
CA LEU A 181 5.37 -6.33 4.27
C LEU A 181 5.24 -7.80 3.87
N HIS A 182 5.07 -8.09 2.58
CA HIS A 182 5.00 -9.46 2.07
C HIS A 182 6.26 -10.29 2.42
N GLN A 183 7.43 -9.67 2.37
CA GLN A 183 8.70 -10.32 2.74
C GLN A 183 8.86 -10.50 4.26
N LEU A 184 8.14 -9.72 5.06
CA LEU A 184 8.21 -9.78 6.53
C LEU A 184 7.35 -10.91 7.10
N ILE A 185 6.24 -11.28 6.43
CA ILE A 185 5.32 -12.34 6.84
C ILE A 185 5.85 -13.73 6.41
#